data_f1c861a6ca1779d677edd5f70b828716
#
_entry.id   f1c861a6ca1779d677edd5f70b828716
#
_cell.length_a   1.000
_cell.length_b   1.000
_cell.length_c   1.000
_cell.angle_alpha   90.00
_cell.angle_beta   90.00
_cell.angle_gamma   90.00
#
_symmetry.space_group_name_H-M   'P 1'
#
loop_
_entity.id
_entity.type
_entity.pdbx_description
1 polymer ?
#
loop_
_entity_poly.entity_id
_entity_poly.type
_entity_poly.pdbx_seq_one_letter_code
_entity_poly.pdbx_strand_id
1 'polypeptide(L)'
;MSYKDRIKELIRVPAGDLLPNPKNWRQHPEKQRSALSGVLSEVGWADAVLARETADGLMLIDGHLRTEVAPDSEIPVLVLDVSEDEADKILLTHDPLADMAETNAAALDSLMRDVNTGSEGVQEMLAELADSAGLYPEITEQSVTEDEVPEPPKKAITKAGDIWQLGSHRICCGDSTDPSDIKRLMGRKQADLCFTSPPYAQQRDYDGNADVRDWDKLMNGVCENVPMSKRGQVLVNLGLVHHDGQWLPYWDQWLRQMVEFGWRRFGLYVWDQGFGLPGNWNGRFAPSFELVFHFNKENLEPIKHVKKKSENINARRVGGSTMRGKDGICREFTNPAASAQPTKIPDSVIRINRQHGGHDIDHPAVFPVDLPAHIIQSWSGRVYDPFLGSGTTLIAAEQLGRECYGMEISPQYCDVIIERWQNLTGQKAKKVTDGT
;
A
#
# COMPACT_ATOMS: atom_id res chain seq x y z
N MET A 1 -41.00 28.80 10.75
CA MET A 1 -40.73 29.19 9.34
C MET A 1 -41.32 28.14 8.44
N SER A 2 -42.06 28.54 7.39
CA SER A 2 -42.58 27.63 6.41
C SER A 2 -41.62 27.68 5.21
N TYR A 3 -41.05 26.54 4.83
CA TYR A 3 -40.21 26.42 3.63
C TYR A 3 -41.12 26.18 2.43
N LYS A 4 -40.77 26.77 1.27
CA LYS A 4 -41.48 26.54 0.02
C LYS A 4 -40.99 25.25 -0.62
N ASP A 5 -41.91 24.42 -1.12
CA ASP A 5 -41.56 23.34 -2.01
C ASP A 5 -41.23 23.95 -3.39
N ARG A 6 -40.09 23.55 -3.95
CA ARG A 6 -39.59 24.04 -5.25
C ARG A 6 -39.46 22.89 -6.27
N ILE A 7 -39.85 21.69 -5.89
CA ILE A 7 -39.88 20.54 -6.81
C ILE A 7 -41.19 20.62 -7.62
N LYS A 8 -41.05 20.78 -8.91
CA LYS A 8 -42.15 20.80 -9.84
C LYS A 8 -42.62 19.37 -10.15
N GLU A 9 -41.67 18.53 -10.53
CA GLU A 9 -41.94 17.14 -10.91
C GLU A 9 -40.63 16.31 -10.92
N LEU A 10 -40.79 14.99 -10.91
CA LEU A 10 -39.74 13.99 -11.17
C LEU A 10 -40.05 13.33 -12.52
N ILE A 11 -39.16 13.48 -13.47
CA ILE A 11 -39.28 12.89 -14.81
C ILE A 11 -38.08 12.02 -15.15
N ARG A 12 -38.14 11.26 -16.21
CA ARG A 12 -37.01 10.58 -16.82
C ARG A 12 -36.79 11.11 -18.21
N VAL A 13 -35.56 11.47 -18.53
CA VAL A 13 -35.16 11.97 -19.85
C VAL A 13 -33.81 11.38 -20.26
N PRO A 14 -33.55 11.25 -21.56
CA PRO A 14 -32.19 10.92 -22.02
C PRO A 14 -31.17 11.93 -21.49
N ALA A 15 -30.04 11.46 -20.99
CA ALA A 15 -28.99 12.35 -20.44
C ALA A 15 -28.53 13.39 -21.47
N GLY A 16 -28.47 13.01 -22.74
CA GLY A 16 -28.07 13.89 -23.84
C GLY A 16 -29.04 15.04 -24.14
N ASP A 17 -30.29 14.99 -23.63
CA ASP A 17 -31.28 16.05 -23.79
C ASP A 17 -31.18 17.15 -22.73
N LEU A 18 -30.33 16.96 -21.75
CA LEU A 18 -30.06 17.93 -20.68
C LEU A 18 -28.98 18.93 -21.10
N LEU A 19 -29.26 20.18 -20.92
CA LEU A 19 -28.31 21.25 -21.22
C LEU A 19 -27.28 21.38 -20.08
N PRO A 20 -25.95 21.28 -20.34
CA PRO A 20 -24.96 21.52 -19.34
C PRO A 20 -24.97 22.98 -18.88
N ASN A 21 -24.79 23.24 -17.59
CA ASN A 21 -24.75 24.60 -17.08
C ASN A 21 -23.39 25.25 -17.37
N PRO A 22 -23.35 26.36 -18.13
CA PRO A 22 -22.09 27.02 -18.45
C PRO A 22 -21.38 27.62 -17.23
N LYS A 23 -22.09 27.79 -16.10
CA LYS A 23 -21.54 28.25 -14.82
C LYS A 23 -21.03 27.11 -13.95
N ASN A 24 -21.07 25.85 -14.40
CA ASN A 24 -20.50 24.74 -13.65
C ASN A 24 -19.00 24.93 -13.49
N TRP A 25 -18.57 25.11 -12.26
CA TRP A 25 -17.16 25.40 -11.90
C TRP A 25 -16.39 24.14 -11.53
N ARG A 26 -17.02 22.97 -11.47
CA ARG A 26 -16.43 21.72 -11.05
C ARG A 26 -15.77 20.97 -12.19
N GLN A 27 -14.64 20.36 -11.89
CA GLN A 27 -13.96 19.41 -12.76
C GLN A 27 -13.95 18.04 -12.08
N HIS A 28 -14.25 17.01 -12.83
CA HIS A 28 -14.39 15.65 -12.31
C HIS A 28 -13.18 14.81 -12.73
N PRO A 29 -12.28 14.43 -11.81
CA PRO A 29 -11.17 13.55 -12.12
C PRO A 29 -11.64 12.14 -12.47
N GLU A 30 -10.81 11.38 -13.19
CA GLU A 30 -11.16 10.05 -13.69
C GLU A 30 -11.54 9.09 -12.56
N LYS A 31 -10.85 9.13 -11.41
CA LYS A 31 -11.21 8.32 -10.24
C LYS A 31 -12.63 8.56 -9.74
N GLN A 32 -13.14 9.81 -9.80
CA GLN A 32 -14.51 10.11 -9.40
C GLN A 32 -15.51 9.55 -10.43
N ARG A 33 -15.15 9.55 -11.73
CA ARG A 33 -15.91 8.92 -12.79
C ARG A 33 -15.98 7.42 -12.61
N SER A 34 -14.86 6.78 -12.31
CA SER A 34 -14.74 5.34 -12.05
C SER A 34 -15.59 4.93 -10.83
N ALA A 35 -15.48 5.66 -9.72
CA ALA A 35 -16.28 5.39 -8.52
C ALA A 35 -17.78 5.52 -8.79
N LEU A 36 -18.21 6.59 -9.46
CA LEU A 36 -19.63 6.77 -9.81
C LEU A 36 -20.13 5.69 -10.76
N SER A 37 -19.33 5.32 -11.78
CA SER A 37 -19.67 4.21 -12.69
C SER A 37 -19.85 2.90 -11.92
N GLY A 38 -18.99 2.63 -10.95
CA GLY A 38 -19.09 1.46 -10.08
C GLY A 38 -20.39 1.46 -9.28
N VAL A 39 -20.73 2.56 -8.61
CA VAL A 39 -21.98 2.68 -7.86
C VAL A 39 -23.20 2.51 -8.75
N LEU A 40 -23.22 3.15 -9.93
CA LEU A 40 -24.33 3.02 -10.87
C LEU A 40 -24.48 1.58 -11.41
N SER A 41 -23.35 0.88 -11.58
CA SER A 41 -23.36 -0.53 -12.03
C SER A 41 -23.90 -1.48 -10.95
N GLU A 42 -23.56 -1.25 -9.68
CA GLU A 42 -23.92 -2.16 -8.58
C GLU A 42 -25.30 -1.85 -7.98
N VAL A 43 -25.65 -0.57 -7.85
CA VAL A 43 -26.86 -0.12 -7.17
C VAL A 43 -27.91 0.40 -8.16
N GLY A 44 -27.47 0.99 -9.26
CA GLY A 44 -28.33 1.69 -10.20
C GLY A 44 -28.61 3.14 -9.80
N TRP A 45 -29.66 3.72 -10.37
CA TRP A 45 -30.06 5.11 -10.10
C TRP A 45 -30.80 5.20 -8.76
N ALA A 46 -30.11 5.63 -7.72
CA ALA A 46 -30.66 5.86 -6.37
C ALA A 46 -30.89 7.34 -6.06
N ASP A 47 -30.51 8.25 -6.96
CA ASP A 47 -30.61 9.69 -6.83
C ASP A 47 -31.02 10.32 -8.17
N ALA A 48 -31.46 11.58 -8.18
CA ALA A 48 -31.87 12.33 -9.34
C ALA A 48 -30.97 13.56 -9.57
N VAL A 49 -30.76 13.93 -10.85
CA VAL A 49 -30.11 15.21 -11.16
C VAL A 49 -31.09 16.37 -10.98
N LEU A 50 -30.57 17.54 -10.66
CA LEU A 50 -31.39 18.76 -10.52
C LEU A 50 -31.32 19.60 -11.79
N ALA A 51 -32.47 19.97 -12.32
CA ALA A 51 -32.55 20.81 -13.50
C ALA A 51 -33.67 21.87 -13.36
N ARG A 52 -33.61 22.93 -14.16
CA ARG A 52 -34.65 23.92 -14.32
C ARG A 52 -35.03 24.07 -15.77
N GLU A 53 -36.29 24.47 -16.04
CA GLU A 53 -36.74 24.82 -17.40
C GLU A 53 -36.11 26.16 -17.83
N THR A 54 -35.67 26.19 -19.08
CA THR A 54 -35.22 27.40 -19.79
C THR A 54 -35.90 27.48 -21.13
N ALA A 55 -35.71 28.59 -21.86
CA ALA A 55 -36.25 28.73 -23.22
C ALA A 55 -35.68 27.67 -24.19
N ASP A 56 -34.48 27.14 -23.91
CA ASP A 56 -33.75 26.21 -24.77
C ASP A 56 -33.93 24.73 -24.33
N GLY A 57 -34.52 24.48 -23.16
CA GLY A 57 -34.71 23.14 -22.63
C GLY A 57 -34.40 23.05 -21.13
N LEU A 58 -34.17 21.83 -20.63
CA LEU A 58 -33.83 21.55 -19.23
C LEU A 58 -32.34 21.79 -19.00
N MET A 59 -32.00 22.80 -18.20
CA MET A 59 -30.64 23.12 -17.85
C MET A 59 -30.26 22.52 -16.48
N LEU A 60 -29.16 21.81 -16.43
CA LEU A 60 -28.61 21.22 -15.21
C LEU A 60 -28.26 22.28 -14.16
N ILE A 61 -28.56 21.96 -12.89
CA ILE A 61 -28.11 22.68 -11.73
C ILE A 61 -27.11 21.81 -10.98
N ASP A 62 -27.41 20.51 -10.82
CA ASP A 62 -26.50 19.53 -10.24
C ASP A 62 -26.61 18.19 -10.97
N GLY A 63 -25.54 17.37 -10.87
CA GLY A 63 -25.49 16.04 -11.48
C GLY A 63 -24.79 15.97 -12.83
N HIS A 64 -23.95 16.96 -13.19
CA HIS A 64 -23.18 16.99 -14.44
C HIS A 64 -22.36 15.69 -14.62
N LEU A 65 -21.68 15.21 -13.58
CA LEU A 65 -20.92 13.96 -13.67
C LEU A 65 -21.81 12.76 -14.00
N ARG A 66 -23.02 12.70 -13.44
CA ARG A 66 -23.96 11.61 -13.72
C ARG A 66 -24.37 11.56 -15.20
N THR A 67 -24.57 12.72 -15.83
CA THR A 67 -24.87 12.80 -17.26
C THR A 67 -23.67 12.46 -18.14
N GLU A 68 -22.46 12.81 -17.70
CA GLU A 68 -21.22 12.51 -18.42
C GLU A 68 -20.87 11.01 -18.40
N VAL A 69 -21.12 10.33 -17.27
CA VAL A 69 -20.81 8.90 -17.10
C VAL A 69 -21.82 7.99 -17.81
N ALA A 70 -23.06 8.43 -17.95
CA ALA A 70 -24.13 7.63 -18.55
C ALA A 70 -24.88 8.41 -19.67
N PRO A 71 -24.20 8.84 -20.74
CA PRO A 71 -24.76 9.75 -21.76
C PRO A 71 -25.93 9.15 -22.53
N ASP A 72 -25.96 7.84 -22.69
CA ASP A 72 -27.02 7.12 -23.47
C ASP A 72 -28.17 6.60 -22.60
N SER A 73 -28.19 6.95 -21.31
CA SER A 73 -29.17 6.44 -20.35
C SER A 73 -30.36 7.41 -20.17
N GLU A 74 -31.53 6.86 -19.90
CA GLU A 74 -32.64 7.63 -19.32
C GLU A 74 -32.38 7.82 -17.83
N ILE A 75 -32.21 9.07 -17.41
CA ILE A 75 -31.85 9.41 -16.03
C ILE A 75 -33.00 10.11 -15.30
N PRO A 76 -33.14 9.92 -13.99
CA PRO A 76 -34.11 10.63 -13.18
C PRO A 76 -33.72 12.09 -12.98
N VAL A 77 -34.66 13.02 -13.22
CA VAL A 77 -34.48 14.46 -13.12
C VAL A 77 -35.55 15.07 -12.23
N LEU A 78 -35.12 15.77 -11.18
CA LEU A 78 -36.00 16.67 -10.43
C LEU A 78 -36.00 18.03 -11.11
N VAL A 79 -37.15 18.37 -11.70
CA VAL A 79 -37.37 19.68 -12.31
C VAL A 79 -37.76 20.66 -11.21
N LEU A 80 -36.98 21.74 -11.07
CA LEU A 80 -37.19 22.74 -10.05
C LEU A 80 -37.84 24.02 -10.61
N ASP A 81 -38.83 24.55 -9.88
CA ASP A 81 -39.42 25.86 -10.11
C ASP A 81 -38.59 26.95 -9.42
N VAL A 82 -37.44 27.28 -10.04
CA VAL A 82 -36.45 28.25 -9.51
C VAL A 82 -36.05 29.26 -10.59
N SER A 83 -35.80 30.50 -10.16
CA SER A 83 -35.19 31.50 -11.02
C SER A 83 -33.73 31.17 -11.31
N GLU A 84 -33.07 31.88 -12.23
CA GLU A 84 -31.65 31.72 -12.51
C GLU A 84 -30.79 32.02 -11.29
N ASP A 85 -31.05 33.11 -10.57
CA ASP A 85 -30.34 33.49 -9.36
C ASP A 85 -30.49 32.44 -8.24
N GLU A 86 -31.65 31.80 -8.14
CA GLU A 86 -31.87 30.72 -7.16
C GLU A 86 -31.15 29.44 -7.57
N ALA A 87 -31.11 29.13 -8.88
CA ALA A 87 -30.34 28.00 -9.41
C ALA A 87 -28.85 28.18 -9.20
N ASP A 88 -28.31 29.40 -9.41
CA ASP A 88 -26.91 29.74 -9.13
C ASP A 88 -26.56 29.57 -7.64
N LYS A 89 -27.48 29.92 -6.74
CA LYS A 89 -27.27 29.66 -5.30
C LYS A 89 -27.22 28.17 -4.98
N ILE A 90 -28.11 27.37 -5.60
CA ILE A 90 -28.11 25.91 -5.41
C ILE A 90 -26.77 25.35 -5.94
N LEU A 91 -26.35 25.71 -7.17
CA LEU A 91 -25.10 25.28 -7.77
C LEU A 91 -23.88 25.59 -6.88
N LEU A 92 -23.88 26.73 -6.20
CA LEU A 92 -22.79 27.13 -5.31
C LEU A 92 -22.81 26.49 -3.92
N THR A 93 -23.97 26.02 -3.46
CA THR A 93 -24.12 25.62 -2.04
C THR A 93 -24.46 24.15 -1.83
N HIS A 94 -24.97 23.45 -2.83
CA HIS A 94 -25.48 22.08 -2.67
C HIS A 94 -24.42 21.13 -2.09
N ASP A 95 -23.29 20.98 -2.77
CA ASP A 95 -22.22 20.09 -2.32
C ASP A 95 -21.36 20.70 -1.20
N PRO A 96 -20.99 22.00 -1.22
CA PRO A 96 -20.27 22.57 -0.07
C PRO A 96 -21.01 22.42 1.27
N LEU A 97 -22.34 22.44 1.27
CA LEU A 97 -23.12 22.16 2.48
C LEU A 97 -23.00 20.70 2.93
N ALA A 98 -22.94 19.75 1.98
CA ALA A 98 -22.69 18.34 2.29
C ALA A 98 -21.27 18.14 2.83
N ASP A 99 -20.27 18.80 2.26
CA ASP A 99 -18.86 18.74 2.66
C ASP A 99 -18.59 19.34 4.05
N MET A 100 -19.49 20.20 4.56
CA MET A 100 -19.38 20.75 5.92
C MET A 100 -19.78 19.76 7.02
N ALA A 101 -20.30 18.60 6.70
CA ALA A 101 -20.65 17.59 7.68
C ALA A 101 -19.38 16.97 8.28
N GLU A 102 -19.33 16.88 9.62
CA GLU A 102 -18.23 16.22 10.31
C GLU A 102 -18.40 14.69 10.26
N THR A 103 -17.31 13.99 10.02
CA THR A 103 -17.30 12.54 9.94
C THR A 103 -17.26 11.91 11.33
N ASN A 104 -18.23 11.07 11.65
CA ASN A 104 -18.15 10.19 12.80
C ASN A 104 -17.35 8.93 12.44
N ALA A 105 -16.07 8.90 12.79
CA ALA A 105 -15.15 7.83 12.44
C ALA A 105 -15.63 6.42 12.87
N ALA A 106 -16.22 6.29 14.06
CA ALA A 106 -16.70 4.99 14.54
C ALA A 106 -17.92 4.48 13.74
N ALA A 107 -18.84 5.38 13.39
CA ALA A 107 -20.00 5.04 12.58
C ALA A 107 -19.58 4.72 11.13
N LEU A 108 -18.62 5.46 10.58
CA LEU A 108 -18.05 5.20 9.26
C LEU A 108 -17.35 3.84 9.23
N ASP A 109 -16.49 3.52 10.21
CA ASP A 109 -15.82 2.21 10.31
C ASP A 109 -16.82 1.05 10.33
N SER A 110 -17.91 1.19 11.13
CA SER A 110 -18.97 0.18 11.19
C SER A 110 -19.66 0.01 9.83
N LEU A 111 -20.03 1.11 9.16
CA LEU A 111 -20.70 1.08 7.87
C LEU A 111 -19.81 0.47 6.77
N MET A 112 -18.53 0.84 6.76
CA MET A 112 -17.57 0.33 5.77
C MET A 112 -17.34 -1.18 5.91
N ARG A 113 -17.45 -1.74 7.11
CA ARG A 113 -17.38 -3.19 7.35
C ARG A 113 -18.58 -3.95 6.79
N ASP A 114 -19.74 -3.29 6.71
CA ASP A 114 -20.98 -3.89 6.21
C ASP A 114 -21.14 -3.74 4.68
N VAL A 115 -20.39 -2.82 4.05
CA VAL A 115 -20.45 -2.56 2.61
C VAL A 115 -19.57 -3.56 1.85
N ASN A 116 -20.11 -4.14 0.79
CA ASN A 116 -19.42 -5.04 -0.12
C ASN A 116 -19.53 -4.50 -1.56
N THR A 117 -18.41 -4.28 -2.22
CA THR A 117 -18.35 -3.78 -3.58
C THR A 117 -17.31 -4.53 -4.41
N GLY A 118 -17.67 -4.88 -5.65
CA GLY A 118 -16.77 -5.47 -6.64
C GLY A 118 -16.06 -4.40 -7.52
N SER A 119 -16.47 -3.14 -7.39
CA SER A 119 -15.94 -2.04 -8.20
C SER A 119 -14.64 -1.50 -7.61
N GLU A 120 -13.54 -1.54 -8.38
CA GLU A 120 -12.24 -0.99 -7.99
C GLU A 120 -12.32 0.51 -7.68
N GLY A 121 -12.99 1.30 -8.52
CA GLY A 121 -13.16 2.74 -8.27
C GLY A 121 -13.93 3.06 -6.98
N VAL A 122 -14.92 2.22 -6.59
CA VAL A 122 -15.61 2.37 -5.30
C VAL A 122 -14.69 1.98 -4.14
N GLN A 123 -13.89 0.92 -4.31
CA GLN A 123 -12.91 0.49 -3.31
C GLN A 123 -11.89 1.58 -3.01
N GLU A 124 -11.33 2.22 -4.05
CA GLU A 124 -10.40 3.33 -3.90
C GLU A 124 -11.02 4.53 -3.19
N MET A 125 -12.23 4.91 -3.59
CA MET A 125 -12.96 6.00 -2.94
C MET A 125 -13.20 5.72 -1.45
N LEU A 126 -13.61 4.50 -1.09
CA LEU A 126 -13.83 4.11 0.30
C LEU A 126 -12.52 4.10 1.11
N ALA A 127 -11.40 3.69 0.50
CA ALA A 127 -10.10 3.71 1.14
C ALA A 127 -9.66 5.15 1.46
N GLU A 128 -9.80 6.09 0.52
CA GLU A 128 -9.51 7.51 0.77
C GLU A 128 -10.42 8.13 1.84
N LEU A 129 -11.68 7.75 1.85
CA LEU A 129 -12.62 8.21 2.86
C LEU A 129 -12.22 7.73 4.26
N ALA A 130 -11.77 6.48 4.38
CA ALA A 130 -11.28 5.91 5.63
C ALA A 130 -10.00 6.61 6.13
N ASP A 131 -9.06 6.90 5.23
CA ASP A 131 -7.84 7.63 5.53
C ASP A 131 -8.14 9.07 5.99
N SER A 132 -8.97 9.80 5.25
CA SER A 132 -9.38 11.16 5.61
C SER A 132 -10.14 11.24 6.93
N ALA A 133 -10.83 10.17 7.32
CA ALA A 133 -11.54 10.06 8.59
C ALA A 133 -10.63 9.64 9.77
N GLY A 134 -9.32 9.45 9.53
CA GLY A 134 -8.37 9.02 10.55
C GLY A 134 -8.68 7.64 11.13
N LEU A 135 -9.34 6.76 10.36
CA LEU A 135 -9.62 5.39 10.78
C LEU A 135 -8.34 4.56 10.89
N TYR A 136 -7.27 5.04 10.28
CA TYR A 136 -5.92 4.48 10.36
C TYR A 136 -5.04 5.37 11.23
N PRO A 137 -4.29 4.81 12.18
CA PRO A 137 -3.37 5.62 12.97
C PRO A 137 -2.29 6.19 12.03
N GLU A 138 -2.19 7.52 12.02
CA GLU A 138 -1.10 8.24 11.33
C GLU A 138 0.25 7.62 11.69
N ILE A 139 0.93 7.10 10.69
CA ILE A 139 2.36 6.88 10.74
C ILE A 139 2.98 8.03 9.95
N THR A 140 3.49 9.01 10.69
CA THR A 140 4.36 10.11 10.29
C THR A 140 4.32 10.53 8.81
N GLU A 141 3.87 11.78 8.59
CA GLU A 141 4.06 12.54 7.35
C GLU A 141 5.48 12.35 6.77
N GLN A 142 5.60 11.47 5.80
CA GLN A 142 6.70 11.48 4.85
C GLN A 142 6.09 11.59 3.45
N SER A 143 6.69 12.42 2.62
CA SER A 143 6.13 12.94 1.38
C SER A 143 5.66 11.86 0.39
N VAL A 144 4.45 11.99 -0.11
CA VAL A 144 3.80 11.16 -1.13
C VAL A 144 4.64 10.95 -2.40
N THR A 145 5.58 11.85 -2.70
CA THR A 145 6.51 11.77 -3.85
C THR A 145 7.48 10.59 -3.82
N GLU A 146 7.76 10.00 -2.67
CA GLU A 146 8.76 8.94 -2.52
C GLU A 146 8.22 7.56 -2.89
N ASP A 147 6.93 7.42 -2.84
CA ASP A 147 6.21 6.20 -3.19
C ASP A 147 5.84 6.12 -4.68
N GLU A 148 5.97 7.23 -5.43
CA GLU A 148 5.73 7.23 -6.86
C GLU A 148 6.74 6.31 -7.59
N VAL A 149 6.18 5.37 -8.36
CA VAL A 149 6.96 4.43 -9.18
C VAL A 149 6.81 4.84 -10.64
N PRO A 150 7.91 5.19 -11.35
CA PRO A 150 7.85 5.47 -12.78
C PRO A 150 7.36 4.25 -13.58
N GLU A 151 6.68 4.50 -14.69
CA GLU A 151 6.31 3.42 -15.60
C GLU A 151 7.55 2.75 -16.20
N PRO A 152 7.57 1.40 -16.30
CA PRO A 152 8.65 0.70 -16.95
C PRO A 152 8.85 1.16 -18.41
N PRO A 153 10.07 1.47 -18.83
CA PRO A 153 10.33 1.93 -20.19
C PRO A 153 10.03 0.83 -21.22
N LYS A 154 9.42 1.18 -22.36
CA LYS A 154 9.14 0.21 -23.43
C LYS A 154 10.39 -0.51 -23.96
N LYS A 155 11.57 0.12 -23.83
CA LYS A 155 12.87 -0.44 -24.20
C LYS A 155 13.88 -0.16 -23.10
N ALA A 156 14.35 -1.21 -22.45
CA ALA A 156 15.33 -1.09 -21.39
C ALA A 156 16.70 -0.61 -21.91
N ILE A 157 17.36 0.21 -21.11
CA ILE A 157 18.77 0.63 -21.25
C ILE A 157 19.67 -0.42 -20.59
N THR A 158 19.26 -0.90 -19.42
CA THR A 158 19.92 -1.97 -18.65
C THR A 158 19.82 -3.30 -19.41
N LYS A 159 20.80 -4.16 -19.25
CA LYS A 159 20.86 -5.52 -19.83
C LYS A 159 21.12 -6.54 -18.72
N ALA A 160 20.70 -7.76 -18.96
CA ALA A 160 21.06 -8.88 -18.09
C ALA A 160 22.57 -8.94 -17.85
N GLY A 161 22.96 -9.07 -16.60
CA GLY A 161 24.36 -9.06 -16.15
C GLY A 161 24.92 -7.66 -15.84
N ASP A 162 24.21 -6.58 -16.11
CA ASP A 162 24.67 -5.23 -15.78
C ASP A 162 24.65 -4.99 -14.26
N ILE A 163 25.66 -4.29 -13.77
CA ILE A 163 25.72 -3.77 -12.40
C ILE A 163 25.72 -2.25 -12.44
N TRP A 164 24.90 -1.64 -11.60
CA TRP A 164 24.83 -0.20 -11.44
C TRP A 164 25.17 0.22 -10.03
N GLN A 165 25.92 1.32 -9.92
CA GLN A 165 26.23 2.02 -8.68
C GLN A 165 25.33 3.24 -8.56
N LEU A 166 24.53 3.30 -7.49
CA LEU A 166 23.60 4.37 -7.16
C LEU A 166 24.02 4.98 -5.81
N GLY A 167 24.87 6.01 -5.85
CA GLY A 167 25.49 6.53 -4.62
C GLY A 167 26.29 5.44 -3.87
N SER A 168 25.85 5.10 -2.67
CA SER A 168 26.38 3.99 -1.88
C SER A 168 25.77 2.62 -2.19
N HIS A 169 24.64 2.60 -2.92
CA HIS A 169 23.91 1.36 -3.25
C HIS A 169 24.46 0.71 -4.51
N ARG A 170 24.15 -0.58 -4.67
CA ARG A 170 24.42 -1.33 -5.90
C ARG A 170 23.22 -2.17 -6.30
N ILE A 171 22.93 -2.24 -7.59
CA ILE A 171 21.95 -3.16 -8.13
C ILE A 171 22.59 -4.02 -9.22
N CYS A 172 22.13 -5.25 -9.34
CA CYS A 172 22.50 -6.18 -10.41
C CYS A 172 21.25 -6.61 -11.17
N CYS A 173 21.27 -6.42 -12.49
CA CYS A 173 20.27 -7.03 -13.36
C CYS A 173 20.66 -8.50 -13.56
N GLY A 174 20.11 -9.41 -12.74
CA GLY A 174 20.55 -10.80 -12.73
C GLY A 174 19.64 -11.73 -11.94
N ASP A 175 19.97 -12.99 -11.94
CA ASP A 175 19.23 -14.05 -11.25
C ASP A 175 19.73 -14.19 -9.80
N SER A 176 18.86 -13.94 -8.85
CA SER A 176 19.17 -14.07 -7.41
C SER A 176 19.36 -15.54 -6.93
N THR A 177 19.10 -16.51 -7.78
CA THR A 177 19.45 -17.92 -7.53
C THR A 177 20.87 -18.27 -8.01
N ASP A 178 21.50 -17.41 -8.85
CA ASP A 178 22.86 -17.65 -9.37
C ASP A 178 23.93 -17.09 -8.43
N PRO A 179 24.75 -17.95 -7.79
CA PRO A 179 25.85 -17.51 -6.93
C PRO A 179 26.86 -16.59 -7.62
N SER A 180 27.00 -16.67 -8.94
CA SER A 180 27.93 -15.83 -9.70
C SER A 180 27.46 -14.39 -9.77
N ASP A 181 26.17 -14.16 -10.01
CA ASP A 181 25.56 -12.83 -10.03
C ASP A 181 25.57 -12.20 -8.62
N ILE A 182 25.24 -12.98 -7.58
CA ILE A 182 25.36 -12.54 -6.19
C ILE A 182 26.80 -12.12 -5.86
N LYS A 183 27.80 -12.93 -6.27
CA LYS A 183 29.21 -12.64 -6.04
C LYS A 183 29.66 -11.36 -6.78
N ARG A 184 29.17 -11.13 -7.98
CA ARG A 184 29.47 -9.91 -8.76
C ARG A 184 28.86 -8.68 -8.10
N LEU A 185 27.62 -8.78 -7.60
CA LEU A 185 26.96 -7.70 -6.86
C LEU A 185 27.68 -7.39 -5.56
N MET A 186 27.91 -8.40 -4.74
CA MET A 186 28.39 -8.25 -3.34
C MET A 186 29.91 -8.14 -3.23
N GLY A 187 30.66 -8.70 -4.17
CA GLY A 187 32.11 -8.84 -4.05
C GLY A 187 32.50 -9.68 -2.84
N ARG A 188 33.19 -9.08 -1.86
CA ARG A 188 33.54 -9.70 -0.57
C ARG A 188 32.65 -9.24 0.59
N LYS A 189 31.66 -8.41 0.31
CA LYS A 189 30.77 -7.83 1.33
C LYS A 189 29.67 -8.82 1.71
N GLN A 190 29.20 -8.71 2.92
CA GLN A 190 28.03 -9.43 3.42
C GLN A 190 26.96 -8.43 3.85
N ALA A 191 25.71 -8.85 3.84
CA ALA A 191 24.58 -8.09 4.34
C ALA A 191 24.30 -8.43 5.81
N ASP A 192 23.79 -7.46 6.55
CA ASP A 192 23.41 -7.61 7.94
C ASP A 192 21.89 -7.71 8.10
N LEU A 193 21.16 -7.23 7.11
CA LEU A 193 19.71 -7.31 7.00
C LEU A 193 19.34 -7.70 5.57
N CYS A 194 18.54 -8.74 5.41
CA CYS A 194 17.78 -9.02 4.21
C CYS A 194 16.32 -8.71 4.48
N PHE A 195 15.72 -7.83 3.69
CA PHE A 195 14.28 -7.66 3.63
C PHE A 195 13.84 -7.81 2.18
N THR A 196 12.82 -8.62 1.95
CA THR A 196 12.34 -8.90 0.60
C THR A 196 10.89 -9.35 0.58
N SER A 197 10.22 -9.11 -0.54
CA SER A 197 8.89 -9.64 -0.86
C SER A 197 8.98 -10.34 -2.22
N PRO A 198 9.23 -11.65 -2.24
CA PRO A 198 9.34 -12.42 -3.49
C PRO A 198 7.98 -12.52 -4.20
N PRO A 199 7.96 -12.87 -5.50
CA PRO A 199 6.70 -13.15 -6.19
C PRO A 199 5.92 -14.26 -5.46
N TYR A 200 4.59 -14.07 -5.28
CA TYR A 200 3.75 -15.04 -4.61
C TYR A 200 3.35 -16.16 -5.55
N ALA A 201 3.32 -17.40 -5.07
CA ALA A 201 2.88 -18.55 -5.89
C ALA A 201 1.43 -18.34 -6.36
N GLN A 202 1.18 -18.44 -7.66
CA GLN A 202 -0.13 -18.39 -8.33
C GLN A 202 -0.96 -17.09 -8.20
N GLN A 203 -0.45 -16.03 -7.61
CA GLN A 203 -1.24 -14.79 -7.49
C GLN A 203 -1.08 -13.83 -8.68
N ARG A 204 -0.07 -14.00 -9.54
CA ARG A 204 0.23 -13.04 -10.60
C ARG A 204 0.94 -13.69 -11.77
N ASP A 205 0.47 -13.36 -12.97
CA ASP A 205 1.14 -13.69 -14.23
C ASP A 205 2.45 -12.89 -14.37
N TYR A 206 3.50 -13.40 -13.73
CA TYR A 206 4.85 -13.10 -14.18
C TYR A 206 5.16 -14.12 -15.26
N ASP A 207 4.92 -13.79 -16.54
CA ASP A 207 5.15 -14.67 -17.70
C ASP A 207 4.48 -16.08 -17.64
N GLY A 208 3.31 -16.18 -17.00
CA GLY A 208 2.33 -17.21 -17.35
C GLY A 208 2.46 -18.60 -16.72
N ASN A 209 3.31 -18.88 -15.71
CA ASN A 209 3.36 -20.24 -15.12
C ASN A 209 4.12 -20.37 -13.79
N ALA A 210 3.70 -19.72 -12.71
CA ALA A 210 4.29 -19.99 -11.39
C ALA A 210 3.50 -21.08 -10.62
N ASP A 211 3.83 -22.34 -10.81
CA ASP A 211 3.40 -23.45 -9.92
C ASP A 211 4.07 -23.28 -8.52
N VAL A 212 3.42 -23.76 -7.46
CA VAL A 212 3.98 -23.80 -6.09
C VAL A 212 5.36 -24.48 -6.06
N ARG A 213 5.58 -25.50 -6.88
CA ARG A 213 6.87 -26.20 -6.99
C ARG A 213 7.97 -25.32 -7.58
N ASP A 214 7.64 -24.45 -8.51
CA ASP A 214 8.61 -23.49 -9.09
C ASP A 214 8.93 -22.41 -8.07
N TRP A 215 7.96 -21.98 -7.24
CA TRP A 215 8.18 -21.06 -6.14
C TRP A 215 9.15 -21.64 -5.08
N ASP A 216 8.94 -22.89 -4.65
CA ASP A 216 9.86 -23.57 -3.72
C ASP A 216 11.29 -23.63 -4.28
N LYS A 217 11.44 -23.96 -5.58
CA LYS A 217 12.73 -24.01 -6.24
C LYS A 217 13.41 -22.64 -6.27
N LEU A 218 12.66 -21.59 -6.60
CA LEU A 218 13.14 -20.20 -6.58
C LEU A 218 13.62 -19.82 -5.18
N MET A 219 12.77 -19.97 -4.18
CA MET A 219 13.08 -19.56 -2.81
C MET A 219 14.23 -20.37 -2.19
N ASN A 220 14.32 -21.64 -2.50
CA ASN A 220 15.44 -22.47 -2.06
C ASN A 220 16.73 -22.01 -2.69
N GLY A 221 16.76 -21.74 -4.00
CA GLY A 221 17.94 -21.25 -4.71
C GLY A 221 18.44 -19.90 -4.16
N VAL A 222 17.51 -18.98 -3.86
CA VAL A 222 17.86 -17.69 -3.26
C VAL A 222 18.38 -17.86 -1.83
N CYS A 223 17.65 -18.59 -0.97
CA CYS A 223 17.97 -18.70 0.45
C CYS A 223 19.24 -19.54 0.75
N GLU A 224 19.60 -20.48 -0.12
CA GLU A 224 20.86 -21.19 -0.05
C GLU A 224 22.07 -20.27 -0.22
N ASN A 225 21.92 -19.25 -1.09
CA ASN A 225 23.01 -18.37 -1.51
C ASN A 225 22.94 -16.96 -0.91
N VAL A 226 21.97 -16.66 -0.03
CA VAL A 226 21.82 -15.33 0.57
C VAL A 226 23.08 -14.89 1.29
N PRO A 227 23.69 -13.71 0.93
CA PRO A 227 25.03 -13.33 1.35
C PRO A 227 25.07 -12.65 2.72
N MET A 228 24.57 -13.32 3.76
CA MET A 228 24.40 -12.74 5.09
C MET A 228 25.61 -12.91 6.00
N SER A 229 25.85 -11.90 6.84
CA SER A 229 26.76 -11.99 7.96
C SER A 229 26.25 -13.01 9.02
N LYS A 230 27.12 -13.44 9.92
CA LYS A 230 26.77 -14.45 10.94
C LYS A 230 25.60 -14.04 11.84
N ARG A 231 25.48 -12.73 12.12
CA ARG A 231 24.37 -12.14 12.90
C ARG A 231 23.29 -11.51 12.02
N GLY A 232 23.34 -11.76 10.71
CA GLY A 232 22.38 -11.22 9.75
C GLY A 232 20.96 -11.70 10.02
N GLN A 233 20.01 -10.80 9.80
CA GLN A 233 18.58 -11.04 9.97
C GLN A 233 17.94 -11.10 8.58
N VAL A 234 17.12 -12.13 8.34
CA VAL A 234 16.41 -12.32 7.07
C VAL A 234 14.93 -12.21 7.33
N LEU A 235 14.28 -11.23 6.72
CA LEU A 235 12.84 -11.02 6.82
C LEU A 235 12.21 -11.12 5.43
N VAL A 236 11.22 -11.99 5.30
CA VAL A 236 10.52 -12.28 4.04
C VAL A 236 9.05 -11.99 4.21
N ASN A 237 8.54 -11.03 3.44
CA ASN A 237 7.12 -10.66 3.43
C ASN A 237 6.36 -11.52 2.42
N LEU A 238 5.28 -12.16 2.85
CA LEU A 238 4.46 -13.07 2.04
C LEU A 238 2.97 -12.86 2.31
N GLY A 239 2.20 -12.73 1.23
CA GLY A 239 0.76 -12.66 1.26
C GLY A 239 0.09 -14.04 1.25
N LEU A 240 -1.21 -14.07 1.60
CA LEU A 240 -2.03 -15.28 1.52
C LEU A 240 -2.40 -15.59 0.07
N VAL A 241 -2.22 -16.82 -0.34
CA VAL A 241 -2.64 -17.33 -1.65
C VAL A 241 -3.81 -18.29 -1.48
N HIS A 242 -4.81 -18.18 -2.36
CA HIS A 242 -5.97 -19.06 -2.40
C HIS A 242 -6.08 -19.73 -3.77
N HIS A 243 -6.35 -21.01 -3.78
CA HIS A 243 -6.63 -21.78 -4.99
C HIS A 243 -7.83 -22.71 -4.74
N ASP A 244 -8.76 -22.79 -5.69
CA ASP A 244 -9.99 -23.58 -5.58
C ASP A 244 -10.75 -23.36 -4.26
N GLY A 245 -10.85 -22.10 -3.83
CA GLY A 245 -11.53 -21.72 -2.60
C GLY A 245 -10.81 -22.07 -1.29
N GLN A 246 -9.60 -22.63 -1.36
CA GLN A 246 -8.82 -23.02 -0.21
C GLN A 246 -7.59 -22.12 -0.04
N TRP A 247 -7.22 -21.85 1.19
CA TRP A 247 -5.94 -21.23 1.51
C TRP A 247 -4.81 -22.22 1.28
N LEU A 248 -3.75 -21.80 0.58
CA LEU A 248 -2.56 -22.60 0.31
C LEU A 248 -1.40 -22.15 1.22
N PRO A 249 -0.89 -23.04 2.09
CA PRO A 249 0.34 -22.78 2.84
C PRO A 249 1.57 -23.06 1.96
N TYR A 250 1.71 -22.32 0.85
CA TYR A 250 2.75 -22.54 -0.17
C TYR A 250 4.18 -22.41 0.35
N TRP A 251 4.35 -21.80 1.52
CA TRP A 251 5.65 -21.64 2.19
C TRP A 251 6.07 -22.80 3.10
N ASP A 252 5.23 -23.81 3.32
CA ASP A 252 5.51 -24.86 4.31
C ASP A 252 6.80 -25.64 4.01
N GLN A 253 7.02 -26.04 2.75
CA GLN A 253 8.20 -26.76 2.34
C GLN A 253 9.46 -25.86 2.45
N TRP A 254 9.36 -24.62 1.99
CA TRP A 254 10.44 -23.63 2.12
C TRP A 254 10.82 -23.37 3.58
N LEU A 255 9.86 -23.27 4.50
CA LEU A 255 10.14 -23.11 5.93
C LEU A 255 10.95 -24.28 6.52
N ARG A 256 10.74 -25.50 6.02
CA ARG A 256 11.55 -26.65 6.42
C ARG A 256 12.94 -26.56 5.83
N GLN A 257 13.05 -26.20 4.57
CA GLN A 257 14.32 -26.06 3.88
C GLN A 257 15.21 -24.96 4.49
N MET A 258 14.64 -23.86 4.97
CA MET A 258 15.38 -22.83 5.70
C MET A 258 16.12 -23.41 6.92
N VAL A 259 15.50 -24.35 7.64
CA VAL A 259 16.15 -25.01 8.78
C VAL A 259 17.32 -25.90 8.32
N GLU A 260 17.16 -26.60 7.19
CA GLU A 260 18.25 -27.40 6.59
C GLU A 260 19.45 -26.52 6.17
N PHE A 261 19.19 -25.30 5.71
CA PHE A 261 20.23 -24.29 5.43
C PHE A 261 20.84 -23.66 6.69
N GLY A 262 20.44 -24.13 7.89
CA GLY A 262 20.96 -23.68 9.19
C GLY A 262 20.34 -22.37 9.69
N TRP A 263 19.20 -21.93 9.11
CA TRP A 263 18.44 -20.80 9.60
C TRP A 263 17.47 -21.20 10.70
N ARG A 264 17.33 -20.40 11.74
CA ARG A 264 16.30 -20.60 12.77
C ARG A 264 15.05 -19.84 12.35
N ARG A 265 13.88 -20.46 12.46
CA ARG A 265 12.58 -19.77 12.39
C ARG A 265 12.45 -18.95 13.67
N PHE A 266 12.88 -17.69 13.60
CA PHE A 266 13.12 -16.87 14.79
C PHE A 266 11.91 -16.04 15.20
N GLY A 267 11.19 -15.46 14.25
CA GLY A 267 9.99 -14.67 14.47
C GLY A 267 8.97 -14.82 13.36
N LEU A 268 7.74 -14.46 13.66
CA LEU A 268 6.66 -14.29 12.70
C LEU A 268 5.93 -13.01 13.08
N TYR A 269 5.87 -12.07 12.16
CA TYR A 269 5.23 -10.78 12.35
C TYR A 269 4.07 -10.64 11.39
N VAL A 270 3.13 -9.78 11.73
CA VAL A 270 1.98 -9.44 10.88
C VAL A 270 2.17 -8.02 10.39
N TRP A 271 2.21 -7.83 9.10
CA TRP A 271 2.01 -6.51 8.53
C TRP A 271 0.51 -6.28 8.38
N ASP A 272 -0.04 -5.50 9.31
CA ASP A 272 -1.41 -5.03 9.31
C ASP A 272 -1.51 -3.84 8.34
N GLN A 273 -2.23 -4.07 7.26
CA GLN A 273 -2.39 -3.13 6.14
C GLN A 273 -3.55 -2.15 6.37
N GLY A 274 -4.15 -2.18 7.56
CA GLY A 274 -5.30 -1.39 7.92
C GLY A 274 -6.61 -2.05 7.49
N PHE A 275 -7.40 -1.33 6.72
CA PHE A 275 -8.69 -1.80 6.25
C PHE A 275 -8.55 -2.87 5.14
N GLY A 276 -9.29 -3.96 5.27
CA GLY A 276 -9.39 -4.95 4.19
C GLY A 276 -10.21 -4.37 3.03
N LEU A 277 -9.70 -4.52 1.81
CA LEU A 277 -10.39 -4.01 0.62
C LEU A 277 -11.82 -4.58 0.54
N PRO A 278 -12.84 -3.73 0.29
CA PRO A 278 -14.17 -4.19 0.00
C PRO A 278 -14.17 -5.12 -1.21
N GLY A 279 -14.95 -6.19 -1.19
CA GLY A 279 -15.00 -7.13 -2.30
C GLY A 279 -15.75 -8.42 -1.94
N ASN A 280 -16.09 -9.21 -2.96
CA ASN A 280 -16.66 -10.54 -2.73
C ASN A 280 -15.55 -11.56 -2.44
N TRP A 281 -15.37 -11.88 -1.17
CA TRP A 281 -14.35 -12.82 -0.70
C TRP A 281 -14.87 -14.27 -0.57
N ASN A 282 -15.99 -14.59 -1.25
CA ASN A 282 -16.58 -15.94 -1.28
C ASN A 282 -16.79 -16.54 0.13
N GLY A 283 -17.35 -15.75 1.05
CA GLY A 283 -17.62 -16.13 2.44
C GLY A 283 -16.41 -16.02 3.38
N ARG A 284 -15.26 -15.53 2.94
CA ARG A 284 -14.08 -15.24 3.78
C ARG A 284 -14.09 -13.79 4.24
N PHE A 285 -13.33 -13.51 5.29
CA PHE A 285 -13.03 -12.12 5.66
C PHE A 285 -12.14 -11.47 4.61
N ALA A 286 -12.27 -10.15 4.46
CA ALA A 286 -11.41 -9.35 3.59
C ALA A 286 -9.95 -9.43 4.06
N PRO A 287 -8.98 -9.70 3.16
CA PRO A 287 -7.57 -9.75 3.53
C PRO A 287 -7.09 -8.33 3.90
N SER A 288 -6.53 -8.20 5.09
CA SER A 288 -6.02 -6.94 5.62
C SER A 288 -4.61 -7.06 6.18
N PHE A 289 -3.93 -8.19 5.95
CA PHE A 289 -2.59 -8.40 6.45
C PHE A 289 -1.75 -9.28 5.53
N GLU A 290 -0.43 -9.17 5.70
CA GLU A 290 0.55 -10.11 5.19
C GLU A 290 1.45 -10.59 6.33
N LEU A 291 2.21 -11.66 6.08
CA LEU A 291 3.10 -12.27 7.07
C LEU A 291 4.56 -11.91 6.77
N VAL A 292 5.30 -11.51 7.79
CA VAL A 292 6.74 -11.30 7.70
C VAL A 292 7.45 -12.40 8.47
N PHE A 293 8.02 -13.35 7.74
CA PHE A 293 8.79 -14.46 8.29
C PHE A 293 10.21 -13.99 8.62
N HIS A 294 10.66 -14.22 9.85
CA HIS A 294 11.96 -13.79 10.32
C HIS A 294 12.87 -14.97 10.66
N PHE A 295 14.03 -14.99 10.02
CA PHE A 295 15.08 -15.99 10.22
C PHE A 295 16.38 -15.36 10.64
N ASN A 296 17.14 -16.08 11.44
CA ASN A 296 18.53 -15.73 11.77
C ASN A 296 19.34 -16.98 12.13
N LYS A 297 20.67 -16.81 12.21
CA LYS A 297 21.57 -17.85 12.74
C LYS A 297 21.98 -17.56 14.18
N GLU A 298 22.13 -16.29 14.52
CA GLU A 298 22.43 -15.80 15.86
C GLU A 298 21.50 -14.66 16.25
N ASN A 299 21.27 -14.50 17.57
CA ASN A 299 20.43 -13.42 18.06
C ASN A 299 21.10 -12.05 17.87
N LEU A 300 20.29 -11.09 17.44
CA LEU A 300 20.61 -9.68 17.46
C LEU A 300 19.38 -8.93 17.95
N GLU A 301 19.50 -8.17 19.03
CA GLU A 301 18.37 -7.39 19.54
C GLU A 301 18.05 -6.25 18.60
N PRO A 302 16.77 -6.01 18.33
CA PRO A 302 16.35 -4.90 17.49
C PRO A 302 16.56 -3.56 18.19
N ILE A 303 16.88 -2.53 17.41
CA ILE A 303 17.04 -1.15 17.86
C ILE A 303 15.67 -0.60 18.30
N LYS A 304 15.65 0.14 19.40
CA LYS A 304 14.46 0.80 19.93
C LYS A 304 14.21 2.10 19.14
N HIS A 305 13.37 2.09 18.13
CA HIS A 305 13.07 3.27 17.31
C HIS A 305 11.60 3.70 17.38
N VAL A 306 10.70 2.82 17.82
CA VAL A 306 9.28 3.14 17.92
C VAL A 306 9.02 4.07 19.09
N LYS A 307 8.47 5.25 18.84
CA LYS A 307 8.12 6.24 19.86
C LYS A 307 7.03 5.70 20.78
N LYS A 308 7.18 5.90 22.09
CA LYS A 308 6.10 5.66 23.04
C LYS A 308 5.12 6.83 23.00
N LYS A 309 3.81 6.56 23.17
CA LYS A 309 2.83 7.64 23.35
C LYS A 309 3.22 8.50 24.56
N SER A 310 3.14 9.82 24.44
CA SER A 310 3.62 10.80 25.43
C SER A 310 3.05 10.60 26.82
N GLU A 311 1.82 10.12 26.95
CA GLU A 311 1.14 9.82 28.21
C GLU A 311 1.87 8.77 29.07
N ASN A 312 2.72 7.93 28.48
CA ASN A 312 3.42 6.86 29.16
C ASN A 312 4.91 7.15 29.46
N ILE A 313 5.45 8.28 28.99
CA ILE A 313 6.88 8.58 29.15
C ILE A 313 7.21 8.93 30.60
N ASN A 314 6.29 9.59 31.31
CA ASN A 314 6.47 10.05 32.70
C ASN A 314 5.53 9.38 33.71
N ALA A 315 4.69 8.44 33.27
CA ALA A 315 3.81 7.74 34.21
C ALA A 315 4.66 6.83 35.10
N ARG A 316 4.99 7.29 36.30
CA ARG A 316 5.32 6.39 37.39
C ARG A 316 4.15 5.43 37.53
N ARG A 317 4.38 4.16 37.23
CA ARG A 317 3.43 3.13 37.58
C ARG A 317 3.36 3.09 39.11
N VAL A 318 2.38 3.77 39.66
CA VAL A 318 1.98 3.67 41.06
C VAL A 318 1.14 2.41 41.16
N GLY A 319 1.72 1.35 41.69
CA GLY A 319 1.09 0.04 41.80
C GLY A 319 1.92 -1.01 41.05
N GLY A 320 2.37 -2.02 41.76
CA GLY A 320 3.23 -3.08 41.24
C GLY A 320 2.59 -3.80 40.05
N SER A 321 3.27 -3.80 38.93
CA SER A 321 2.94 -4.70 37.83
C SER A 321 3.53 -6.06 38.14
N THR A 322 2.70 -7.09 38.21
CA THR A 322 3.14 -8.47 38.36
C THR A 322 3.54 -9.03 36.99
N MET A 323 4.70 -9.64 36.89
CA MET A 323 5.11 -10.46 35.76
C MET A 323 5.10 -11.94 36.14
N ARG A 324 4.52 -12.76 35.25
CA ARG A 324 4.58 -14.20 35.39
C ARG A 324 5.94 -14.70 34.95
N GLY A 325 6.73 -15.30 35.85
CA GLY A 325 8.01 -15.92 35.54
C GLY A 325 7.85 -17.19 34.69
N LYS A 326 8.96 -17.71 34.16
CA LYS A 326 9.00 -18.99 33.41
C LYS A 326 8.48 -20.18 34.25
N ASP A 327 8.51 -20.08 35.56
CA ASP A 327 7.97 -21.01 36.53
C ASP A 327 6.46 -20.86 36.81
N GLY A 328 5.81 -19.94 36.10
CA GLY A 328 4.38 -19.69 36.25
C GLY A 328 3.98 -18.82 37.45
N ILE A 329 4.94 -18.39 38.28
CA ILE A 329 4.69 -17.60 39.49
C ILE A 329 4.68 -16.11 39.17
N CYS A 330 3.64 -15.40 39.59
CA CYS A 330 3.57 -13.93 39.46
C CYS A 330 4.43 -13.26 40.54
N ARG A 331 5.40 -12.45 40.10
CA ARG A 331 6.27 -11.65 40.97
C ARG A 331 6.09 -10.18 40.67
N GLU A 332 6.16 -9.33 41.70
CA GLU A 332 6.20 -7.89 41.50
C GLU A 332 7.46 -7.50 40.71
N PHE A 333 7.25 -6.73 39.64
CA PHE A 333 8.33 -6.22 38.81
C PHE A 333 8.57 -4.75 39.15
N THR A 334 9.66 -4.50 39.85
CA THR A 334 10.15 -3.14 40.08
C THR A 334 11.37 -2.89 39.22
N ASN A 335 11.21 -2.23 38.05
CA ASN A 335 12.33 -1.73 37.29
C ASN A 335 12.27 -0.19 37.23
N PRO A 336 12.96 0.50 38.13
CA PRO A 336 12.95 1.96 38.20
C PRO A 336 13.58 2.63 36.96
N ALA A 337 14.44 1.93 36.22
CA ALA A 337 15.13 2.47 35.06
C ALA A 337 14.34 2.36 33.73
N ALA A 338 13.29 1.53 33.70
CA ALA A 338 12.52 1.28 32.46
C ALA A 338 11.55 2.40 32.09
N SER A 339 11.29 3.35 32.99
CA SER A 339 10.24 4.38 32.83
C SER A 339 10.65 5.57 31.96
N ALA A 340 11.94 5.76 31.67
CA ALA A 340 12.45 6.99 31.05
C ALA A 340 12.87 6.87 29.57
N GLN A 341 12.71 5.71 28.95
CA GLN A 341 13.10 5.58 27.53
C GLN A 341 11.96 6.05 26.61
N PRO A 342 12.22 7.05 25.74
CA PRO A 342 11.21 7.60 24.85
C PRO A 342 10.80 6.62 23.73
N THR A 343 11.62 5.60 23.48
CA THR A 343 11.43 4.60 22.43
C THR A 343 11.31 3.18 23.00
N LYS A 344 10.72 2.29 22.22
CA LYS A 344 10.62 0.85 22.46
C LYS A 344 11.06 0.07 21.21
N ILE A 345 11.32 -1.22 21.35
CA ILE A 345 11.44 -2.13 20.20
C ILE A 345 10.10 -2.19 19.43
N PRO A 346 10.13 -2.48 18.12
CA PRO A 346 8.91 -2.69 17.34
C PRO A 346 7.98 -3.75 17.93
N ASP A 347 6.71 -3.58 17.69
CA ASP A 347 5.71 -4.60 18.00
C ASP A 347 5.70 -5.71 16.94
N SER A 348 5.19 -6.89 17.26
CA SER A 348 5.07 -7.99 16.30
C SER A 348 3.93 -7.80 15.28
N VAL A 349 3.09 -6.78 15.47
CA VAL A 349 2.11 -6.31 14.49
C VAL A 349 2.58 -4.95 14.00
N ILE A 350 2.98 -4.91 12.74
CA ILE A 350 3.47 -3.73 12.03
C ILE A 350 2.25 -3.08 11.39
N ARG A 351 1.86 -1.89 11.86
CA ARG A 351 0.69 -1.17 11.35
C ARG A 351 1.15 -0.08 10.41
N ILE A 352 1.09 -0.37 9.13
CA ILE A 352 1.45 0.52 8.04
C ILE A 352 0.42 0.31 6.95
N ASN A 353 -0.33 1.34 6.60
CA ASN A 353 -1.37 1.26 5.59
C ASN A 353 -0.78 0.89 4.22
N ARG A 354 -1.56 0.19 3.39
CA ARG A 354 -1.21 0.05 1.97
C ARG A 354 -1.15 1.44 1.36
N GLN A 355 -0.23 1.61 0.41
CA GLN A 355 -0.31 2.76 -0.46
C GLN A 355 -1.59 2.70 -1.28
N HIS A 356 -2.29 3.84 -1.30
CA HIS A 356 -3.30 4.13 -2.27
C HIS A 356 -2.68 5.05 -3.32
N GLY A 357 -1.95 4.47 -4.26
CA GLY A 357 -1.41 5.18 -5.41
C GLY A 357 -2.49 5.31 -6.47
N GLY A 358 -2.99 6.52 -6.70
CA GLY A 358 -3.74 6.83 -7.89
C GLY A 358 -2.82 6.92 -9.09
N HIS A 359 -2.48 5.79 -9.68
CA HIS A 359 -2.03 5.65 -11.06
C HIS A 359 -2.13 4.17 -11.44
N ASP A 360 -2.60 3.89 -12.65
CA ASP A 360 -2.52 2.62 -13.36
C ASP A 360 -1.07 2.11 -13.43
N ILE A 361 -0.51 1.66 -12.31
CA ILE A 361 0.75 0.96 -12.32
C ILE A 361 0.39 -0.51 -12.52
N ASP A 362 0.66 -1.00 -13.71
CA ASP A 362 0.58 -2.42 -14.09
C ASP A 362 1.51 -3.32 -13.25
N HIS A 363 2.06 -2.78 -12.14
CA HIS A 363 2.90 -3.52 -11.19
C HIS A 363 2.07 -3.93 -9.97
N PRO A 364 1.74 -5.19 -9.90
CA PRO A 364 0.76 -5.71 -8.98
C PRO A 364 1.21 -5.86 -7.51
N ALA A 365 2.41 -5.42 -7.07
CA ALA A 365 2.97 -5.71 -5.75
C ALA A 365 3.91 -4.65 -5.19
N VAL A 366 3.49 -3.41 -5.10
CA VAL A 366 4.29 -2.39 -4.41
C VAL A 366 3.80 -2.25 -2.97
N PHE A 367 4.67 -2.52 -2.00
CA PHE A 367 4.46 -2.15 -0.61
C PHE A 367 4.98 -0.72 -0.37
N PRO A 368 4.42 0.03 0.61
CA PRO A 368 4.86 1.39 0.91
C PRO A 368 6.31 1.42 1.40
N VAL A 369 7.03 2.52 1.13
CA VAL A 369 8.41 2.74 1.58
C VAL A 369 8.55 2.62 3.10
N ASP A 370 7.52 2.96 3.85
CA ASP A 370 7.48 2.87 5.30
C ASP A 370 7.66 1.43 5.83
N LEU A 371 7.22 0.42 5.11
CA LEU A 371 7.38 -0.97 5.55
C LEU A 371 8.85 -1.39 5.61
N PRO A 372 9.64 -1.32 4.52
CA PRO A 372 11.08 -1.59 4.61
C PRO A 372 11.80 -0.59 5.51
N ALA A 373 11.40 0.69 5.57
CA ALA A 373 12.00 1.68 6.46
C ALA A 373 11.85 1.28 7.93
N HIS A 374 10.67 0.85 8.37
CA HIS A 374 10.43 0.35 9.71
C HIS A 374 11.33 -0.84 10.06
N ILE A 375 11.51 -1.77 9.12
CA ILE A 375 12.35 -2.95 9.30
C ILE A 375 13.83 -2.57 9.29
N ILE A 376 14.28 -1.70 8.37
CA ILE A 376 15.67 -1.25 8.27
C ILE A 376 16.12 -0.48 9.52
N GLN A 377 15.23 0.30 10.15
CA GLN A 377 15.52 0.97 11.42
C GLN A 377 15.74 0.00 12.58
N SER A 378 15.24 -1.23 12.49
CA SER A 378 15.32 -2.22 13.55
C SER A 378 16.71 -2.87 13.70
N TRP A 379 17.53 -2.90 12.65
CA TRP A 379 18.88 -3.47 12.68
C TRP A 379 19.86 -2.61 11.89
N SER A 380 21.10 -2.53 12.35
CA SER A 380 22.17 -1.79 11.66
C SER A 380 22.84 -2.63 10.56
N GLY A 381 23.67 -2.00 9.73
CA GLY A 381 24.51 -2.64 8.71
C GLY A 381 23.91 -2.55 7.30
N ARG A 382 24.42 -3.32 6.36
CA ARG A 382 24.04 -3.32 4.95
C ARG A 382 22.76 -4.09 4.72
N VAL A 383 21.88 -3.53 3.88
CA VAL A 383 20.62 -4.14 3.44
C VAL A 383 20.86 -4.93 2.14
N TYR A 384 20.21 -6.08 2.02
CA TYR A 384 20.15 -6.89 0.79
C TYR A 384 18.70 -7.21 0.45
N ASP A 385 18.34 -7.05 -0.81
CA ASP A 385 17.04 -7.45 -1.34
C ASP A 385 17.23 -8.26 -2.63
N PRO A 386 16.98 -9.57 -2.63
CA PRO A 386 17.10 -10.44 -3.81
C PRO A 386 15.99 -10.24 -4.85
N PHE A 387 14.89 -9.55 -4.51
CA PHE A 387 13.74 -9.31 -5.39
C PHE A 387 13.34 -7.83 -5.33
N LEU A 388 14.22 -6.96 -5.83
CA LEU A 388 14.14 -5.52 -5.60
C LEU A 388 12.91 -4.86 -6.25
N GLY A 389 12.36 -5.47 -7.32
CA GLY A 389 11.17 -4.99 -8.03
C GLY A 389 11.32 -3.54 -8.47
N SER A 390 10.41 -2.67 -8.03
CA SER A 390 10.46 -1.23 -8.29
C SER A 390 11.47 -0.46 -7.42
N GLY A 391 12.21 -1.13 -6.53
CA GLY A 391 13.26 -0.53 -5.71
C GLY A 391 12.84 0.05 -4.37
N THR A 392 11.67 -0.26 -3.87
CA THR A 392 11.13 0.33 -2.63
C THR A 392 12.06 0.13 -1.42
N THR A 393 12.68 -1.06 -1.28
CA THR A 393 13.68 -1.34 -0.24
C THR A 393 14.92 -0.45 -0.39
N LEU A 394 15.37 -0.17 -1.61
CA LEU A 394 16.52 0.69 -1.88
C LEU A 394 16.20 2.16 -1.54
N ILE A 395 15.01 2.63 -1.89
CA ILE A 395 14.53 3.99 -1.56
C ILE A 395 14.47 4.18 -0.05
N ALA A 396 13.89 3.23 0.69
CA ALA A 396 13.87 3.26 2.14
C ALA A 396 15.29 3.27 2.76
N ALA A 397 16.22 2.51 2.18
CA ALA A 397 17.61 2.49 2.62
C ALA A 397 18.32 3.83 2.36
N GLU A 398 18.10 4.48 1.20
CA GLU A 398 18.63 5.82 0.89
C GLU A 398 18.18 6.85 1.93
N GLN A 399 16.88 6.92 2.21
CA GLN A 399 16.32 7.84 3.21
C GLN A 399 16.93 7.68 4.60
N LEU A 400 17.29 6.44 4.95
CA LEU A 400 17.88 6.09 6.24
C LEU A 400 19.42 6.15 6.23
N GLY A 401 20.05 6.58 5.14
CA GLY A 401 21.50 6.64 4.99
C GLY A 401 22.16 5.25 5.08
N ARG A 402 21.49 4.20 4.60
CA ARG A 402 21.95 2.80 4.68
C ARG A 402 22.35 2.28 3.31
N GLU A 403 23.45 1.53 3.21
CA GLU A 403 23.79 0.85 1.96
C GLU A 403 22.78 -0.26 1.66
N CYS A 404 22.22 -0.28 0.45
CA CYS A 404 21.37 -1.35 -0.07
C CYS A 404 22.00 -1.98 -1.31
N TYR A 405 22.11 -3.30 -1.31
CA TYR A 405 22.52 -4.09 -2.46
C TYR A 405 21.34 -4.95 -2.89
N GLY A 406 20.92 -4.85 -4.15
CA GLY A 406 19.72 -5.51 -4.61
C GLY A 406 19.87 -6.18 -5.97
N MET A 407 19.04 -7.19 -6.17
CA MET A 407 18.93 -7.91 -7.44
C MET A 407 17.55 -7.74 -8.04
N GLU A 408 17.51 -7.60 -9.36
CA GLU A 408 16.28 -7.54 -10.13
C GLU A 408 16.52 -8.25 -11.47
N ILE A 409 15.63 -9.16 -11.83
CA ILE A 409 15.79 -9.95 -13.06
C ILE A 409 15.36 -9.17 -14.32
N SER A 410 14.38 -8.27 -14.17
CA SER A 410 13.84 -7.47 -15.28
C SER A 410 14.72 -6.25 -15.57
N PRO A 411 15.28 -6.13 -16.80
CA PRO A 411 16.01 -4.94 -17.20
C PRO A 411 15.17 -3.64 -17.10
N GLN A 412 13.87 -3.71 -17.41
CA GLN A 412 12.97 -2.56 -17.32
C GLN A 412 12.81 -2.07 -15.88
N TYR A 413 12.66 -2.98 -14.93
CA TYR A 413 12.57 -2.62 -13.51
C TYR A 413 13.91 -2.12 -12.96
N CYS A 414 15.04 -2.63 -13.45
CA CYS A 414 16.33 -2.02 -13.11
C CYS A 414 16.39 -0.54 -13.54
N ASP A 415 15.87 -0.21 -14.74
CA ASP A 415 15.80 1.19 -15.19
C ASP A 415 14.83 2.02 -14.34
N VAL A 416 13.68 1.46 -13.89
CA VAL A 416 12.76 2.09 -12.94
C VAL A 416 13.46 2.41 -11.62
N ILE A 417 14.20 1.46 -11.05
CA ILE A 417 14.97 1.67 -9.81
C ILE A 417 15.96 2.82 -9.98
N ILE A 418 16.68 2.85 -11.09
CA ILE A 418 17.67 3.89 -11.40
C ILE A 418 16.99 5.25 -11.49
N GLU A 419 15.91 5.36 -12.24
CA GLU A 419 15.14 6.59 -12.42
C GLU A 419 14.59 7.09 -11.09
N ARG A 420 13.94 6.22 -10.32
CA ARG A 420 13.36 6.52 -9.01
C ARG A 420 14.41 7.05 -8.04
N TRP A 421 15.57 6.39 -7.96
CA TRP A 421 16.68 6.85 -7.12
C TRP A 421 17.26 8.18 -7.60
N GLN A 422 17.42 8.39 -8.92
CA GLN A 422 17.90 9.65 -9.49
C GLN A 422 16.92 10.80 -9.21
N ASN A 423 15.61 10.56 -9.30
CA ASN A 423 14.57 11.55 -8.99
C ASN A 423 14.62 11.94 -7.51
N LEU A 424 14.76 10.96 -6.62
CA LEU A 424 14.84 11.20 -5.17
C LEU A 424 16.08 12.00 -4.77
N THR A 425 17.25 11.66 -5.34
CA THR A 425 18.54 12.18 -4.86
C THR A 425 19.12 13.31 -5.71
N GLY A 426 18.64 13.50 -6.92
CA GLY A 426 19.24 14.40 -7.92
C GLY A 426 20.62 13.91 -8.47
N GLN A 427 21.09 12.75 -8.03
CA GLN A 427 22.37 12.20 -8.46
C GLN A 427 22.23 11.35 -9.73
N LYS A 428 23.37 10.97 -10.35
CA LYS A 428 23.39 10.09 -11.53
C LYS A 428 23.93 8.72 -11.16
N ALA A 429 23.19 7.67 -11.53
CA ALA A 429 23.66 6.30 -11.45
C ALA A 429 24.82 6.05 -12.43
N LYS A 430 25.72 5.16 -12.07
CA LYS A 430 26.88 4.80 -12.89
C LYS A 430 26.89 3.31 -13.15
N LYS A 431 26.99 2.93 -14.42
CA LYS A 431 27.19 1.52 -14.77
C LYS A 431 28.61 1.10 -14.38
N VAL A 432 28.72 -0.02 -13.66
CA VAL A 432 30.00 -0.61 -13.27
C VAL A 432 30.50 -1.45 -14.46
N THR A 433 31.62 -1.08 -15.03
CA THR A 433 32.31 -1.89 -16.05
C THR A 433 33.25 -2.87 -15.34
N ASP A 434 33.26 -4.14 -15.80
CA ASP A 434 34.17 -5.15 -15.27
C ASP A 434 35.63 -4.67 -15.40
N GLY A 435 36.27 -4.34 -14.27
CA GLY A 435 37.67 -3.87 -14.28
C GLY A 435 38.05 -2.94 -13.11
N THR A 436 37.14 -2.57 -12.23
CA THR A 436 37.45 -1.75 -11.04
C THR A 436 37.02 -2.40 -9.74
#